data_063fff0d462d1fea04df53b05c6c9a57
#
_entry.id   063fff0d462d1fea04df53b05c6c9a57
#
_cell.length_a   1.000
_cell.length_b   1.000
_cell.length_c   1.000
_cell.angle_alpha   90.00
_cell.angle_beta   90.00
_cell.angle_gamma   90.00
#
_symmetry.space_group_name_H-M   'P 1'
#
loop_
_entity.id
_entity.type
_entity.pdbx_description
1 polymer ?
#
loop_
_entity_poly.entity_id
_entity_poly.type
_entity_poly.pdbx_seq_one_letter_code
_entity_poly.pdbx_strand_id
1 'polypeptide(L)'
;MHRAASSAIILCLATFIISLAVPAAQAADIFYDAAIKGAYEDNVVGLLSDKRGGYAGVPVTGAGGGVMMAPGMGPGSGMGGSIPQDTGTQSKSDTSINILADIGVLTKINPDTNLFLIGGAQHTSYSSFTQFDFTIGGLSAGIYKEFGEVFSAKAAINGAIKGYQDSQRNSTAYGATLSLKERLTPIFWLKEIYDYEQNNADSSLFTYTGNSGSIWAGWSALPTTTVLLGYNYLVRDYDEPSGFKVTANTISAGLEQKIAIKWYIDAQYSHQASDSNIPGTSSTDNIYSIGLRYSY
;
A
#
# COMPACT_ATOMS: atom_id res chain seq x y z
N MET A 1 9.62 -13.83 -23.79
CA MET A 1 8.85 -15.05 -23.43
C MET A 1 8.33 -15.05 -21.99
N HIS A 2 8.99 -14.43 -21.01
CA HIS A 2 8.54 -14.40 -19.60
C HIS A 2 7.19 -13.67 -19.37
N ARG A 3 6.87 -12.61 -20.12
CA ARG A 3 5.60 -11.85 -19.94
C ARG A 3 4.33 -12.66 -20.16
N ALA A 4 4.31 -13.57 -21.14
CA ALA A 4 3.14 -14.41 -21.41
C ALA A 4 2.87 -15.43 -20.30
N ALA A 5 3.92 -15.93 -19.65
CA ALA A 5 3.80 -16.89 -18.57
C ALA A 5 3.22 -16.26 -17.28
N SER A 6 3.67 -15.04 -16.92
CA SER A 6 3.17 -14.33 -15.73
C SER A 6 1.69 -13.95 -15.86
N SER A 7 1.28 -13.46 -17.04
CA SER A 7 -0.14 -13.13 -17.31
C SER A 7 -1.02 -14.37 -17.29
N ALA A 8 -0.53 -15.51 -17.79
CA ALA A 8 -1.26 -16.77 -17.76
C ALA A 8 -1.44 -17.32 -16.34
N ILE A 9 -0.43 -17.19 -15.48
CA ILE A 9 -0.51 -17.63 -14.08
C ILE A 9 -1.55 -16.79 -13.31
N ILE A 10 -1.54 -15.47 -13.48
CA ILE A 10 -2.51 -14.56 -12.85
C ILE A 10 -3.93 -14.89 -13.32
N LEU A 11 -4.12 -15.12 -14.62
CA LEU A 11 -5.41 -15.47 -15.20
C LEU A 11 -5.90 -16.85 -14.71
N CYS A 12 -5.01 -17.84 -14.62
CA CYS A 12 -5.33 -19.17 -14.08
C CYS A 12 -5.68 -19.12 -12.59
N LEU A 13 -4.93 -18.34 -11.79
CA LEU A 13 -5.24 -18.15 -10.36
C LEU A 13 -6.59 -17.45 -10.18
N ALA A 14 -6.85 -16.38 -10.93
CA ALA A 14 -8.13 -15.67 -10.91
C ALA A 14 -9.30 -16.59 -11.30
N THR A 15 -9.16 -17.39 -12.35
CA THR A 15 -10.20 -18.37 -12.76
C THR A 15 -10.39 -19.48 -11.74
N PHE A 16 -9.33 -19.97 -11.12
CA PHE A 16 -9.41 -21.00 -10.08
C PHE A 16 -10.10 -20.46 -8.81
N ILE A 17 -9.78 -19.22 -8.38
CA ILE A 17 -10.41 -18.57 -7.23
C ILE A 17 -11.89 -18.28 -7.52
N ILE A 18 -12.23 -17.81 -8.73
CA ILE A 18 -13.62 -17.58 -9.15
C ILE A 18 -14.39 -18.90 -9.16
N SER A 19 -13.81 -20.00 -9.63
CA SER A 19 -14.47 -21.31 -9.65
C SER A 19 -14.70 -21.91 -8.25
N LEU A 20 -13.87 -21.58 -7.27
CA LEU A 20 -14.07 -21.93 -5.86
C LEU A 20 -15.11 -21.03 -5.17
N ALA A 21 -15.27 -19.79 -5.61
CA ALA A 21 -16.19 -18.81 -5.02
C ALA A 21 -17.65 -19.01 -5.52
N VAL A 22 -17.87 -19.57 -6.70
CA VAL A 22 -19.21 -19.72 -7.30
C VAL A 22 -20.19 -20.57 -6.47
N PRO A 23 -19.81 -21.69 -5.84
CA PRO A 23 -20.75 -22.42 -4.98
C PRO A 23 -21.02 -21.73 -3.63
N ALA A 24 -20.15 -20.85 -3.19
CA ALA A 24 -20.28 -20.11 -1.92
C ALA A 24 -21.01 -18.76 -2.06
N ALA A 25 -21.40 -18.37 -3.26
CA ALA A 25 -21.99 -17.07 -3.58
C ALA A 25 -23.35 -16.79 -2.92
N GLN A 26 -23.94 -17.75 -2.22
CA GLN A 26 -25.20 -17.53 -1.48
C GLN A 26 -25.04 -16.80 -0.14
N ALA A 27 -23.79 -16.54 0.30
CA ALA A 27 -23.49 -15.83 1.56
C ALA A 27 -22.23 -14.95 1.43
N ALA A 28 -22.02 -14.30 0.30
CA ALA A 28 -20.88 -13.42 0.09
C ALA A 28 -21.25 -11.97 0.39
N ASP A 29 -20.49 -11.33 1.28
CA ASP A 29 -20.60 -9.91 1.54
C ASP A 29 -19.74 -9.14 0.54
N ILE A 30 -20.34 -8.18 -0.14
CA ILE A 30 -19.65 -7.26 -1.06
C ILE A 30 -19.37 -5.98 -0.29
N PHE A 31 -18.14 -5.51 -0.35
CA PHE A 31 -17.75 -4.22 0.19
C PHE A 31 -17.02 -3.41 -0.87
N TYR A 32 -17.04 -2.09 -0.71
CA TYR A 32 -16.27 -1.19 -1.56
C TYR A 32 -15.84 0.04 -0.78
N ASP A 33 -14.65 0.51 -1.11
CA ASP A 33 -14.04 1.71 -0.57
C ASP A 33 -13.63 2.64 -1.69
N ALA A 34 -13.80 3.95 -1.48
CA ALA A 34 -13.29 4.96 -2.38
C ALA A 34 -12.74 6.13 -1.57
N ALA A 35 -11.61 6.67 -1.98
CA ALA A 35 -11.00 7.81 -1.31
C ALA A 35 -10.38 8.78 -2.31
N ILE A 36 -10.42 10.06 -1.94
CA ILE A 36 -9.62 11.12 -2.56
C ILE A 36 -8.77 11.77 -1.47
N LYS A 37 -7.48 11.90 -1.72
CA LYS A 37 -6.51 12.50 -0.79
C LYS A 37 -5.68 13.54 -1.48
N GLY A 38 -5.52 14.71 -0.87
CA GLY A 38 -4.48 15.67 -1.20
C GLY A 38 -3.27 15.46 -0.30
N ALA A 39 -2.08 15.55 -0.83
CA ALA A 39 -0.85 15.48 -0.06
C ALA A 39 0.13 16.60 -0.45
N TYR A 40 0.92 17.03 0.53
CA TYR A 40 2.08 17.89 0.37
C TYR A 40 3.31 17.11 0.83
N GLU A 41 4.34 17.09 0.00
CA GLU A 41 5.63 16.45 0.25
C GLU A 41 6.72 17.52 0.19
N ASP A 42 7.58 17.61 1.20
CA ASP A 42 8.62 18.64 1.27
C ASP A 42 9.88 18.28 0.47
N ASN A 43 10.01 17.03 0.04
CA ASN A 43 11.14 16.55 -0.75
C ASN A 43 10.78 15.45 -1.75
N VAL A 44 10.01 15.76 -2.78
CA VAL A 44 9.56 14.82 -3.83
C VAL A 44 10.73 14.21 -4.63
N VAL A 45 11.82 14.95 -4.79
CA VAL A 45 12.99 14.57 -5.61
C VAL A 45 14.09 13.94 -4.75
N GLY A 46 13.86 13.79 -3.46
CA GLY A 46 14.80 13.11 -2.58
C GLY A 46 15.17 11.76 -3.15
N LEU A 47 16.35 11.36 -2.85
CA LEU A 47 17.05 10.25 -3.41
C LEU A 47 16.17 9.11 -3.78
N LEU A 48 16.25 8.79 -5.07
CA LEU A 48 15.63 7.59 -5.58
C LEU A 48 14.17 7.49 -5.26
N SER A 49 13.48 8.61 -5.23
CA SER A 49 12.02 8.67 -5.09
C SER A 49 11.36 7.35 -4.67
N ASP A 50 12.04 6.59 -3.82
CA ASP A 50 11.56 5.35 -3.22
C ASP A 50 10.46 5.62 -2.18
N LYS A 51 10.16 6.89 -2.04
CA LYS A 51 9.20 7.48 -1.14
C LYS A 51 7.77 7.02 -1.31
N ARG A 52 7.48 6.29 -2.37
CA ARG A 52 6.12 5.96 -2.77
C ARG A 52 5.73 4.53 -2.55
N GLY A 53 6.54 3.82 -1.83
CA GLY A 53 6.17 2.55 -1.26
C GLY A 53 5.24 2.77 -0.09
N GLY A 54 4.00 3.01 -0.41
CA GLY A 54 2.98 3.01 0.61
C GLY A 54 2.74 4.38 1.25
N TYR A 55 1.77 5.07 0.73
CA TYR A 55 0.73 5.34 1.70
C TYR A 55 0.40 3.97 2.30
N ALA A 56 1.02 3.64 3.42
CA ALA A 56 0.47 2.65 4.32
C ALA A 56 -0.98 3.10 4.51
N GLY A 57 -1.88 2.49 3.78
CA GLY A 57 -3.27 2.91 3.82
C GLY A 57 -3.62 2.96 5.29
N VAL A 58 -4.08 4.12 5.76
CA VAL A 58 -4.53 4.25 7.14
C VAL A 58 -5.36 3.01 7.40
N PRO A 59 -5.02 2.19 8.41
CA PRO A 59 -5.77 0.99 8.66
C PRO A 59 -7.22 1.37 8.81
N VAL A 60 -8.05 1.05 7.82
CA VAL A 60 -9.47 1.34 7.86
C VAL A 60 -10.04 0.55 9.01
N THR A 61 -10.31 1.22 10.10
CA THR A 61 -10.94 0.66 11.30
C THR A 61 -12.44 0.72 11.14
N GLY A 62 -12.98 0.17 10.08
CA GLY A 62 -14.42 -0.06 10.02
C GLY A 62 -14.81 -1.10 11.08
N ALA A 63 -15.81 -0.81 11.90
CA ALA A 63 -16.43 -1.72 12.86
C ALA A 63 -17.24 -2.85 12.21
N GLY A 64 -16.77 -3.34 11.11
CA GLY A 64 -17.26 -4.49 10.36
C GLY A 64 -16.14 -4.84 9.42
N GLY A 65 -15.31 -5.77 9.80
CA GLY A 65 -14.29 -6.49 9.04
C GLY A 65 -13.78 -5.94 7.70
N GLY A 66 -13.63 -4.63 7.58
CA GLY A 66 -13.17 -3.99 6.35
C GLY A 66 -11.81 -4.57 5.97
N VAL A 67 -11.79 -5.33 4.91
CA VAL A 67 -10.58 -5.90 4.33
C VAL A 67 -9.85 -4.75 3.67
N MET A 68 -8.67 -4.46 4.17
CA MET A 68 -7.81 -3.43 3.58
C MET A 68 -7.12 -3.97 2.35
N MET A 69 -6.91 -3.08 1.36
CA MET A 69 -5.80 -3.26 0.43
C MET A 69 -4.53 -3.51 1.24
N ALA A 70 -3.78 -4.52 0.84
CA ALA A 70 -2.50 -4.80 1.46
C ALA A 70 -1.60 -3.55 1.36
N PRO A 71 -1.08 -3.03 2.48
CA PRO A 71 -0.01 -2.05 2.42
C PRO A 71 1.20 -2.77 1.82
N GLY A 72 1.61 -2.46 0.66
CA GLY A 72 2.67 -3.13 -0.09
C GLY A 72 2.51 -2.93 -1.58
N MET A 73 1.32 -2.62 -2.05
CA MET A 73 1.09 -2.24 -3.44
C MET A 73 1.30 -0.74 -3.68
N GLY A 74 2.19 -0.11 -2.91
CA GLY A 74 2.65 1.22 -3.21
C GLY A 74 3.51 1.21 -4.49
N PRO A 75 3.44 2.26 -5.32
CA PRO A 75 4.26 2.35 -6.51
C PRO A 75 5.73 2.40 -6.15
N GLY A 76 6.50 1.44 -6.63
CA GLY A 76 7.94 1.51 -6.61
C GLY A 76 8.39 2.73 -7.41
N SER A 77 9.20 3.54 -6.84
CA SER A 77 9.79 4.67 -7.51
C SER A 77 11.08 4.26 -8.20
N GLY A 78 11.29 4.71 -9.39
CA GLY A 78 12.42 4.34 -10.17
C GLY A 78 13.31 5.48 -10.60
N MET A 79 14.54 5.19 -10.88
CA MET A 79 15.47 6.07 -11.57
C MET A 79 15.23 6.06 -13.06
N GLY A 80 14.86 7.19 -13.64
CA GLY A 80 15.02 7.45 -15.06
C GLY A 80 16.39 8.07 -15.32
N GLY A 81 17.07 7.55 -16.31
CA GLY A 81 18.26 7.94 -17.01
C GLY A 81 19.19 8.97 -16.40
N SER A 82 20.50 8.68 -16.43
CA SER A 82 21.63 9.48 -15.96
C SER A 82 21.37 10.10 -14.58
N ILE A 83 22.06 9.60 -13.58
CA ILE A 83 22.19 10.28 -12.29
C ILE A 83 22.43 11.76 -12.63
N PRO A 84 21.48 12.65 -12.42
CA PRO A 84 21.83 14.05 -12.44
C PRO A 84 22.78 14.20 -11.26
N GLN A 85 24.04 14.41 -11.53
CA GLN A 85 24.96 14.98 -10.56
C GLN A 85 24.49 16.42 -10.29
N ASP A 86 23.24 16.57 -9.84
CA ASP A 86 22.84 17.79 -9.19
C ASP A 86 23.29 17.66 -7.73
N THR A 87 24.53 18.06 -7.50
CA THR A 87 25.15 18.22 -6.19
C THR A 87 24.48 19.34 -5.38
N GLY A 88 23.32 19.80 -5.80
CA GLY A 88 22.49 20.75 -5.11
C GLY A 88 21.49 20.04 -4.20
N THR A 89 21.76 20.10 -2.90
CA THR A 89 20.89 19.69 -1.77
C THR A 89 19.59 20.51 -1.67
N GLN A 90 18.93 20.84 -2.77
CA GLN A 90 17.64 21.52 -2.72
C GLN A 90 16.53 20.46 -2.64
N SER A 91 15.93 20.36 -1.46
CA SER A 91 14.63 19.71 -1.31
C SER A 91 13.63 20.38 -2.25
N LYS A 92 12.93 19.62 -3.06
CA LYS A 92 11.90 20.14 -3.98
C LYS A 92 10.56 19.63 -3.51
N SER A 93 9.75 20.53 -2.99
CA SER A 93 8.40 20.22 -2.53
C SER A 93 7.41 20.16 -3.68
N ASP A 94 6.37 19.35 -3.54
CA ASP A 94 5.22 19.30 -4.45
C ASP A 94 3.93 18.92 -3.70
N THR A 95 2.82 19.12 -4.39
CA THR A 95 1.53 18.63 -3.96
C THR A 95 1.04 17.55 -4.92
N SER A 96 0.30 16.59 -4.39
CA SER A 96 -0.31 15.53 -5.20
C SER A 96 -1.77 15.30 -4.82
N ILE A 97 -2.52 14.78 -5.79
CA ILE A 97 -3.87 14.26 -5.58
C ILE A 97 -3.83 12.75 -5.81
N ASN A 98 -4.43 12.04 -4.88
CA ASN A 98 -4.50 10.59 -4.87
C ASN A 98 -5.96 10.16 -4.90
N ILE A 99 -6.34 9.34 -5.87
CA ILE A 99 -7.68 8.76 -5.99
C ILE A 99 -7.54 7.25 -5.87
N LEU A 100 -8.30 6.64 -4.94
CA LEU A 100 -8.31 5.20 -4.71
C LEU A 100 -9.73 4.67 -4.82
N ALA A 101 -9.87 3.47 -5.35
CA ALA A 101 -11.13 2.75 -5.36
C ALA A 101 -10.86 1.24 -5.25
N ASP A 102 -11.57 0.60 -4.35
CA ASP A 102 -11.50 -0.85 -4.10
C ASP A 102 -12.88 -1.46 -4.10
N ILE A 103 -12.96 -2.68 -4.59
CA ILE A 103 -14.12 -3.53 -4.47
C ILE A 103 -13.68 -4.92 -4.03
N GLY A 104 -14.40 -5.53 -3.11
CA GLY A 104 -14.07 -6.85 -2.65
C GLY A 104 -15.28 -7.71 -2.32
N VAL A 105 -15.00 -8.99 -2.26
CA VAL A 105 -15.95 -10.02 -1.86
C VAL A 105 -15.36 -10.78 -0.68
N LEU A 106 -16.15 -10.95 0.35
CA LEU A 106 -15.83 -11.73 1.53
C LEU A 106 -16.78 -12.94 1.58
N THR A 107 -16.23 -14.13 1.62
CA THR A 107 -17.00 -15.38 1.67
C THR A 107 -16.65 -16.16 2.93
N LYS A 108 -17.64 -16.44 3.74
CA LYS A 108 -17.48 -17.18 4.99
C LYS A 108 -17.28 -18.67 4.72
N ILE A 109 -16.17 -19.25 5.19
CA ILE A 109 -15.92 -20.72 5.13
C ILE A 109 -16.47 -21.37 6.39
N ASN A 110 -16.24 -20.74 7.55
CA ASN A 110 -16.73 -21.16 8.85
C ASN A 110 -16.93 -19.92 9.74
N PRO A 111 -17.49 -20.02 10.96
CA PRO A 111 -17.78 -18.88 11.82
C PRO A 111 -16.64 -17.86 11.98
N ASP A 112 -15.39 -18.34 11.99
CA ASP A 112 -14.21 -17.52 12.32
C ASP A 112 -13.28 -17.32 11.12
N THR A 113 -13.60 -17.87 9.93
CA THR A 113 -12.69 -17.85 8.79
C THR A 113 -13.42 -17.42 7.52
N ASN A 114 -12.85 -16.44 6.84
CA ASN A 114 -13.35 -15.91 5.58
C ASN A 114 -12.28 -16.00 4.49
N LEU A 115 -12.71 -16.32 3.27
CA LEU A 115 -11.94 -16.04 2.06
C LEU A 115 -12.27 -14.64 1.60
N PHE A 116 -11.30 -13.96 1.00
CA PHE A 116 -11.54 -12.67 0.37
C PHE A 116 -10.86 -12.58 -0.99
N LEU A 117 -11.46 -11.77 -1.84
CA LEU A 117 -10.91 -11.32 -3.11
C LEU A 117 -11.16 -9.81 -3.21
N ILE A 118 -10.11 -9.02 -3.46
CA ILE A 118 -10.20 -7.57 -3.56
C ILE A 118 -9.51 -7.14 -4.84
N GLY A 119 -10.21 -6.36 -5.65
CA GLY A 119 -9.64 -5.64 -6.78
C GLY A 119 -9.65 -4.15 -6.49
N GLY A 120 -8.61 -3.44 -6.92
CA GLY A 120 -8.54 -2.01 -6.69
C GLY A 120 -7.71 -1.28 -7.71
N ALA A 121 -7.88 0.03 -7.73
CA ALA A 121 -7.12 0.95 -8.54
C ALA A 121 -6.76 2.20 -7.75
N GLN A 122 -5.58 2.74 -8.07
CA GLN A 122 -5.08 4.00 -7.53
C GLN A 122 -4.52 4.84 -8.66
N HIS A 123 -4.78 6.14 -8.63
CA HIS A 123 -4.14 7.13 -9.49
C HIS A 123 -3.57 8.25 -8.63
N THR A 124 -2.31 8.62 -8.88
CA THR A 124 -1.64 9.75 -8.22
C THR A 124 -1.14 10.71 -9.28
N SER A 125 -1.48 11.98 -9.11
CA SER A 125 -1.04 13.07 -9.99
C SER A 125 -0.36 14.15 -9.18
N TYR A 126 0.82 14.57 -9.63
CA TYR A 126 1.66 15.61 -9.04
C TYR A 126 1.46 16.94 -9.75
N SER A 127 1.50 18.04 -9.00
CA SER A 127 1.25 19.38 -9.57
C SER A 127 2.41 19.87 -10.46
N SER A 128 3.65 19.63 -10.05
CA SER A 128 4.86 20.14 -10.74
C SER A 128 5.71 19.01 -11.33
N PHE A 129 5.81 17.90 -10.62
CA PHE A 129 6.65 16.77 -11.02
C PHE A 129 5.81 15.67 -11.69
N THR A 130 5.12 16.01 -12.77
CA THR A 130 4.20 15.10 -13.49
C THR A 130 4.86 13.82 -14.00
N GLN A 131 6.18 13.82 -14.22
CA GLN A 131 6.93 12.59 -14.55
C GLN A 131 6.79 11.50 -13.48
N PHE A 132 6.31 11.86 -12.30
CA PHE A 132 6.04 10.93 -11.21
C PHE A 132 4.58 10.49 -11.12
N ASP A 133 3.71 10.96 -12.00
CA ASP A 133 2.33 10.49 -12.07
C ASP A 133 2.30 8.99 -12.34
N PHE A 134 1.39 8.31 -11.67
CA PHE A 134 1.25 6.87 -11.85
C PHE A 134 -0.19 6.38 -11.65
N THR A 135 -0.46 5.23 -12.23
CA THR A 135 -1.70 4.46 -12.02
C THR A 135 -1.34 3.03 -11.67
N ILE A 136 -2.01 2.48 -10.66
CA ILE A 136 -1.87 1.08 -10.26
C ILE A 136 -3.22 0.42 -10.33
N GLY A 137 -3.28 -0.76 -10.95
CA GLY A 137 -4.39 -1.71 -10.80
C GLY A 137 -3.90 -2.95 -10.08
N GLY A 138 -4.64 -3.43 -9.08
CA GLY A 138 -4.20 -4.55 -8.27
C GLY A 138 -5.30 -5.54 -7.92
N LEU A 139 -4.88 -6.75 -7.59
CA LEU A 139 -5.73 -7.83 -7.11
C LEU A 139 -5.08 -8.47 -5.90
N SER A 140 -5.87 -8.74 -4.86
CA SER A 140 -5.47 -9.44 -3.65
C SER A 140 -6.45 -10.56 -3.33
N ALA A 141 -5.95 -11.74 -3.01
CA ALA A 141 -6.77 -12.86 -2.57
C ALA A 141 -6.15 -13.54 -1.36
N GLY A 142 -6.98 -14.00 -0.43
CA GLY A 142 -6.44 -14.59 0.78
C GLY A 142 -7.48 -15.06 1.79
N ILE A 143 -6.98 -15.30 2.99
CA ILE A 143 -7.75 -15.78 4.12
C ILE A 143 -7.66 -14.75 5.25
N TYR A 144 -8.80 -14.49 5.87
CA TYR A 144 -8.92 -13.75 7.12
C TYR A 144 -9.50 -14.68 8.18
N LYS A 145 -8.88 -14.74 9.34
CA LYS A 145 -9.30 -15.58 10.45
C LYS A 145 -9.34 -14.79 11.76
N GLU A 146 -10.44 -14.93 12.49
CA GLU A 146 -10.60 -14.42 13.84
C GLU A 146 -10.27 -15.51 14.86
N PHE A 147 -9.57 -15.15 15.92
CA PHE A 147 -9.24 -16.01 17.05
C PHE A 147 -9.87 -15.40 18.33
N GLY A 148 -11.18 -15.61 18.46
CA GLY A 148 -11.98 -14.95 19.46
C GLY A 148 -12.19 -13.45 19.15
N GLU A 149 -12.44 -12.66 20.19
CA GLU A 149 -12.73 -11.22 20.05
C GLU A 149 -11.45 -10.34 20.02
N VAL A 150 -10.33 -10.91 20.40
CA VAL A 150 -9.08 -10.16 20.67
C VAL A 150 -8.15 -10.18 19.48
N PHE A 151 -8.01 -11.30 18.80
CA PHE A 151 -6.96 -11.50 17.81
C PHE A 151 -7.52 -11.87 16.44
N SER A 152 -6.93 -11.32 15.36
CA SER A 152 -7.21 -11.74 14.00
C SER A 152 -5.94 -11.78 13.15
N ALA A 153 -5.94 -12.66 12.16
CA ALA A 153 -4.84 -12.81 11.21
C ALA A 153 -5.38 -12.78 9.77
N LYS A 154 -4.58 -12.20 8.88
CA LYS A 154 -4.82 -12.16 7.45
C LYS A 154 -3.57 -12.64 6.72
N ALA A 155 -3.73 -13.54 5.75
CA ALA A 155 -2.70 -13.92 4.81
C ALA A 155 -3.24 -13.73 3.38
N ALA A 156 -2.44 -13.10 2.51
CA ALA A 156 -2.84 -12.77 1.14
C ALA A 156 -1.70 -12.99 0.15
N ILE A 157 -2.07 -13.27 -1.09
CA ILE A 157 -1.22 -13.12 -2.27
C ILE A 157 -1.72 -11.93 -3.07
N ASN A 158 -0.80 -11.20 -3.68
CA ASN A 158 -1.07 -9.93 -4.34
C ASN A 158 -0.48 -9.92 -5.73
N GLY A 159 -1.15 -9.24 -6.66
CA GLY A 159 -0.64 -8.95 -7.99
C GLY A 159 -1.03 -7.54 -8.40
N ALA A 160 -0.14 -6.81 -9.08
CA ALA A 160 -0.42 -5.46 -9.54
C ALA A 160 0.23 -5.16 -10.88
N ILE A 161 -0.37 -4.24 -11.62
CA ILE A 161 0.19 -3.60 -12.80
C ILE A 161 0.34 -2.12 -12.46
N LYS A 162 1.54 -1.58 -12.68
CA LYS A 162 1.89 -0.20 -12.37
C LYS A 162 2.26 0.50 -13.68
N GLY A 163 1.55 1.57 -14.00
CA GLY A 163 1.80 2.43 -15.17
C GLY A 163 2.28 3.80 -14.71
N TYR A 164 3.38 4.26 -15.26
CA TYR A 164 4.01 5.54 -14.97
C TYR A 164 4.04 6.41 -16.22
N GLN A 165 4.12 7.73 -16.03
CA GLN A 165 4.40 8.66 -17.12
C GLN A 165 5.72 8.32 -17.82
N ASP A 166 6.75 7.94 -17.07
CA ASP A 166 7.97 7.36 -17.59
C ASP A 166 7.78 5.84 -17.82
N SER A 167 7.66 5.45 -19.09
CA SER A 167 7.37 4.06 -19.46
C SER A 167 8.43 3.03 -19.04
N GLN A 168 9.68 3.45 -18.81
CA GLN A 168 10.74 2.55 -18.32
C GLN A 168 10.42 1.99 -16.92
N ARG A 169 9.56 2.69 -16.17
CA ARG A 169 9.11 2.35 -14.83
C ARG A 169 7.87 1.48 -14.81
N ASN A 170 7.21 1.32 -15.95
CA ASN A 170 6.04 0.44 -16.02
C ASN A 170 6.43 -0.95 -15.56
N SER A 171 5.61 -1.54 -14.70
CA SER A 171 5.98 -2.79 -14.06
C SER A 171 4.78 -3.67 -13.74
N THR A 172 5.09 -4.94 -13.54
CA THR A 172 4.18 -5.92 -12.95
C THR A 172 4.78 -6.36 -11.62
N ALA A 173 3.98 -6.31 -10.56
CA ALA A 173 4.40 -6.75 -9.24
C ALA A 173 3.58 -7.96 -8.77
N TYR A 174 4.19 -8.80 -7.96
CA TYR A 174 3.50 -9.86 -7.22
C TYR A 174 4.14 -10.00 -5.84
N GLY A 175 3.34 -10.45 -4.89
CA GLY A 175 3.81 -10.51 -3.51
C GLY A 175 2.88 -11.27 -2.58
N ALA A 176 3.21 -11.19 -1.31
CA ALA A 176 2.43 -11.77 -0.24
C ALA A 176 2.38 -10.83 0.96
N THR A 177 1.25 -10.82 1.64
CA THR A 177 1.02 -10.04 2.86
C THR A 177 0.62 -10.97 3.99
N LEU A 178 1.23 -10.77 5.15
CA LEU A 178 0.78 -11.34 6.42
C LEU A 178 0.45 -10.19 7.37
N SER A 179 -0.74 -10.21 7.97
CA SER A 179 -1.15 -9.19 8.94
C SER A 179 -1.77 -9.84 10.17
N LEU A 180 -1.36 -9.34 11.32
CA LEU A 180 -1.90 -9.69 12.63
C LEU A 180 -2.52 -8.44 13.23
N LYS A 181 -3.68 -8.59 13.88
CA LYS A 181 -4.32 -7.50 14.62
C LYS A 181 -4.74 -8.00 15.98
N GLU A 182 -4.38 -7.26 17.01
CA GLU A 182 -4.72 -7.53 18.39
C GLU A 182 -5.54 -6.36 18.96
N ARG A 183 -6.68 -6.66 19.56
CA ARG A 183 -7.51 -5.70 20.28
C ARG A 183 -7.19 -5.81 21.75
N LEU A 184 -6.31 -4.94 22.25
CA LEU A 184 -5.87 -4.95 23.66
C LEU A 184 -6.97 -4.46 24.60
N THR A 185 -7.80 -3.53 24.15
CA THR A 185 -9.01 -3.05 24.84
C THR A 185 -10.11 -2.73 23.80
N PRO A 186 -11.35 -2.46 24.21
CA PRO A 186 -12.39 -2.03 23.25
C PRO A 186 -12.05 -0.77 22.45
N ILE A 187 -11.14 0.06 22.95
CA ILE A 187 -10.77 1.34 22.34
C ILE A 187 -9.31 1.38 21.83
N PHE A 188 -8.51 0.33 22.08
CA PHE A 188 -7.11 0.30 21.69
C PHE A 188 -6.74 -1.02 21.00
N TRP A 189 -6.09 -0.92 19.85
CA TRP A 189 -5.61 -2.07 19.07
C TRP A 189 -4.21 -1.86 18.52
N LEU A 190 -3.51 -2.98 18.29
CA LEU A 190 -2.26 -3.05 17.56
C LEU A 190 -2.47 -3.85 16.28
N LYS A 191 -1.71 -3.52 15.24
CA LYS A 191 -1.68 -4.25 13.98
C LYS A 191 -0.26 -4.32 13.46
N GLU A 192 0.18 -5.53 13.16
CA GLU A 192 1.46 -5.83 12.54
C GLU A 192 1.22 -6.31 11.12
N ILE A 193 2.09 -5.89 10.19
CA ILE A 193 1.98 -6.26 8.80
C ILE A 193 3.39 -6.56 8.30
N TYR A 194 3.52 -7.66 7.58
CA TYR A 194 4.70 -7.99 6.80
C TYR A 194 4.29 -8.15 5.34
N ASP A 195 5.04 -7.51 4.44
CA ASP A 195 4.83 -7.58 3.00
C ASP A 195 6.12 -8.00 2.31
N TYR A 196 5.98 -8.91 1.36
CA TYR A 196 6.97 -9.26 0.36
C TYR A 196 6.47 -8.85 -1.01
N GLU A 197 7.30 -8.17 -1.80
CA GLU A 197 6.99 -7.77 -3.17
C GLU A 197 8.17 -8.09 -4.10
N GLN A 198 7.88 -8.66 -5.25
CA GLN A 198 8.79 -8.65 -6.40
C GLN A 198 8.19 -7.78 -7.49
N ASN A 199 8.94 -6.77 -7.92
CA ASN A 199 8.55 -5.81 -8.94
C ASN A 199 9.41 -6.02 -10.19
N ASN A 200 8.77 -6.34 -11.31
CA ASN A 200 9.44 -6.53 -12.59
C ASN A 200 9.09 -5.35 -13.50
N ALA A 201 10.02 -4.43 -13.65
CA ALA A 201 9.83 -3.24 -14.47
C ALA A 201 10.29 -3.46 -15.92
N ASP A 202 9.92 -2.52 -16.81
CA ASP A 202 10.36 -2.52 -18.21
C ASP A 202 11.88 -2.27 -18.33
N SER A 203 12.44 -1.52 -17.38
CA SER A 203 13.89 -1.38 -17.20
C SER A 203 14.36 -2.11 -15.94
N SER A 204 15.48 -2.83 -16.02
CA SER A 204 16.13 -3.52 -14.91
C SER A 204 16.54 -2.59 -13.77
N LEU A 205 16.77 -1.30 -14.05
CA LEU A 205 17.04 -0.26 -13.05
C LEU A 205 15.89 -0.09 -12.02
N PHE A 206 14.69 -0.52 -12.36
CA PHE A 206 13.48 -0.40 -11.55
C PHE A 206 12.91 -1.74 -11.10
N THR A 207 13.58 -2.81 -11.50
CA THR A 207 13.28 -4.16 -11.03
C THR A 207 13.90 -4.37 -9.66
N TYR A 208 13.11 -4.84 -8.71
CA TYR A 208 13.57 -5.06 -7.32
C TYR A 208 12.78 -6.15 -6.62
N THR A 209 13.40 -6.68 -5.56
CA THR A 209 12.72 -7.46 -4.53
C THR A 209 12.63 -6.61 -3.26
N GLY A 210 11.43 -6.49 -2.71
CA GLY A 210 11.14 -5.67 -1.54
C GLY A 210 10.59 -6.47 -0.37
N ASN A 211 10.94 -6.05 0.84
CA ASN A 211 10.38 -6.53 2.09
C ASN A 211 10.02 -5.33 2.96
N SER A 212 8.84 -5.34 3.55
CA SER A 212 8.48 -4.33 4.53
C SER A 212 7.83 -4.93 5.76
N GLY A 213 8.09 -4.31 6.90
CA GLY A 213 7.44 -4.60 8.16
C GLY A 213 6.84 -3.34 8.75
N SER A 214 5.57 -3.37 9.18
CA SER A 214 4.96 -2.23 9.83
C SER A 214 4.20 -2.63 11.09
N ILE A 215 4.17 -1.70 12.05
CA ILE A 215 3.36 -1.80 13.25
C ILE A 215 2.51 -0.54 13.36
N TRP A 216 1.23 -0.71 13.66
CA TRP A 216 0.27 0.35 13.84
C TRP A 216 -0.45 0.21 15.17
N ALA A 217 -0.63 1.33 15.86
CA ALA A 217 -1.47 1.44 17.03
C ALA A 217 -2.65 2.36 16.70
N GLY A 218 -3.85 1.94 17.09
CA GLY A 218 -5.06 2.74 16.94
C GLY A 218 -5.75 2.91 18.28
N TRP A 219 -6.09 4.17 18.59
CA TRP A 219 -6.83 4.55 19.79
C TRP A 219 -8.12 5.27 19.41
N SER A 220 -9.25 4.62 19.66
CA SER A 220 -10.59 5.21 19.49
C SER A 220 -10.86 6.18 20.64
N ALA A 221 -10.34 7.39 20.53
CA ALA A 221 -10.45 8.44 21.54
C ALA A 221 -11.90 8.87 21.78
N LEU A 222 -12.72 8.85 20.71
CA LEU A 222 -14.16 9.06 20.73
C LEU A 222 -14.85 8.01 19.86
N PRO A 223 -16.17 7.81 19.96
CA PRO A 223 -16.90 6.83 19.13
C PRO A 223 -16.75 7.05 17.61
N THR A 224 -16.41 8.27 17.21
CA THR A 224 -16.26 8.68 15.81
C THR A 224 -14.83 9.08 15.43
N THR A 225 -13.89 9.06 16.39
CA THR A 225 -12.52 9.57 16.19
C THR A 225 -11.50 8.52 16.59
N THR A 226 -10.61 8.17 15.69
CA THR A 226 -9.48 7.26 15.94
C THR A 226 -8.17 8.00 15.69
N VAL A 227 -7.28 7.98 16.66
CA VAL A 227 -5.88 8.41 16.53
C VAL A 227 -5.06 7.20 16.12
N LEU A 228 -4.16 7.39 15.17
CA LEU A 228 -3.30 6.36 14.60
C LEU A 228 -1.84 6.74 14.77
N LEU A 229 -1.02 5.78 15.17
CA LEU A 229 0.43 5.88 15.18
C LEU A 229 1.00 4.68 14.45
N GLY A 230 1.97 4.90 13.58
CA GLY A 230 2.57 3.86 12.76
C GLY A 230 4.08 3.98 12.64
N TYR A 231 4.72 2.84 12.51
CA TYR A 231 6.11 2.72 12.10
C TYR A 231 6.19 1.70 10.97
N ASN A 232 6.97 2.00 9.93
CA ASN A 232 7.26 1.10 8.84
C ASN A 232 8.75 1.06 8.59
N TYR A 233 9.27 -0.14 8.32
CA TYR A 233 10.62 -0.39 7.84
C TYR A 233 10.55 -1.13 6.50
N LEU A 234 11.21 -0.58 5.49
CA LEU A 234 11.24 -1.09 4.12
C LEU A 234 12.69 -1.37 3.72
N VAL A 235 12.87 -2.47 3.01
CA VAL A 235 14.14 -2.83 2.34
C VAL A 235 13.82 -3.20 0.91
N ARG A 236 14.58 -2.66 -0.06
CA ARG A 236 14.54 -3.05 -1.47
C ARG A 236 15.93 -3.35 -1.98
N ASP A 237 16.03 -4.49 -2.64
CA ASP A 237 17.23 -4.94 -3.34
C ASP A 237 16.95 -4.83 -4.85
N TYR A 238 17.64 -3.94 -5.55
CA TYR A 238 17.47 -3.68 -6.97
C TYR A 238 18.39 -4.58 -7.81
N ASP A 239 17.90 -4.98 -8.98
CA ASP A 239 18.68 -5.81 -9.91
C ASP A 239 19.85 -5.03 -10.51
N GLU A 240 19.64 -3.74 -10.81
CA GLU A 240 20.65 -2.84 -11.35
C GLU A 240 20.66 -1.48 -10.64
N PRO A 241 21.85 -0.93 -10.33
CA PRO A 241 23.14 -1.63 -10.39
C PRO A 241 23.18 -2.79 -9.39
N SER A 242 23.84 -3.88 -9.76
CA SER A 242 23.92 -5.08 -8.93
C SER A 242 24.36 -4.77 -7.50
N GLY A 243 23.61 -5.25 -6.53
CA GLY A 243 23.85 -5.00 -5.12
C GLY A 243 23.35 -3.64 -4.62
N PHE A 244 22.64 -2.87 -5.44
CA PHE A 244 22.01 -1.62 -5.00
C PHE A 244 20.87 -1.91 -4.04
N LYS A 245 20.95 -1.36 -2.85
CA LYS A 245 20.00 -1.58 -1.78
C LYS A 245 19.53 -0.27 -1.19
N VAL A 246 18.23 -0.14 -1.01
CA VAL A 246 17.58 0.99 -0.35
C VAL A 246 16.86 0.52 0.90
N THR A 247 16.98 1.27 1.98
CA THR A 247 16.22 1.08 3.22
C THR A 247 15.46 2.36 3.53
N ALA A 248 14.25 2.23 4.06
CA ALA A 248 13.48 3.39 4.50
C ALA A 248 12.80 3.11 5.85
N ASN A 249 12.81 4.13 6.70
CA ASN A 249 12.10 4.15 7.97
C ASN A 249 11.04 5.23 7.89
N THR A 250 9.79 4.90 8.20
CA THR A 250 8.70 5.86 8.19
C THR A 250 7.99 5.85 9.54
N ILE A 251 7.86 7.01 10.15
CA ILE A 251 7.02 7.23 11.34
C ILE A 251 5.81 8.03 10.90
N SER A 252 4.62 7.58 11.29
CA SER A 252 3.36 8.21 10.90
C SER A 252 2.48 8.48 12.11
N ALA A 253 1.78 9.62 12.07
CA ALA A 253 0.70 9.95 12.98
C ALA A 253 -0.53 10.36 12.18
N GLY A 254 -1.70 9.85 12.55
CA GLY A 254 -2.94 10.08 11.80
C GLY A 254 -4.14 10.28 12.69
N LEU A 255 -5.17 10.86 12.10
CA LEU A 255 -6.49 11.05 12.66
C LEU A 255 -7.52 10.58 11.65
N GLU A 256 -8.40 9.68 12.06
CA GLU A 256 -9.58 9.28 11.30
C GLU A 256 -10.82 9.82 12.03
N GLN A 257 -11.66 10.57 11.32
CA GLN A 257 -12.88 11.12 11.82
C GLN A 257 -14.07 10.63 11.00
N LYS A 258 -14.96 9.85 11.59
CA LYS A 258 -16.23 9.49 10.99
C LYS A 258 -17.18 10.70 11.03
N ILE A 259 -17.59 11.19 9.86
CA ILE A 259 -18.45 12.37 9.71
C ILE A 259 -19.91 12.01 9.38
N ALA A 260 -20.13 10.82 8.80
CA ALA A 260 -21.46 10.24 8.54
C ALA A 260 -21.37 8.72 8.54
N ILE A 261 -22.47 8.00 8.28
CA ILE A 261 -22.57 6.53 8.43
C ILE A 261 -21.44 5.81 7.66
N LYS A 262 -21.08 6.27 6.46
CA LYS A 262 -20.09 5.64 5.58
C LYS A 262 -18.97 6.60 5.16
N TRP A 263 -18.90 7.79 5.72
CA TRP A 263 -17.98 8.82 5.34
C TRP A 263 -16.98 9.13 6.44
N TYR A 264 -15.73 9.25 6.06
CA TYR A 264 -14.59 9.52 6.95
C TYR A 264 -13.73 10.64 6.36
N ILE A 265 -13.19 11.46 7.24
CA ILE A 265 -12.07 12.36 6.94
C ILE A 265 -10.83 11.75 7.58
N ASP A 266 -9.77 11.63 6.81
CA ASP A 266 -8.47 11.15 7.25
C ASP A 266 -7.45 12.29 7.15
N ALA A 267 -6.68 12.54 8.19
CA ALA A 267 -5.53 13.43 8.17
C ALA A 267 -4.30 12.65 8.65
N GLN A 268 -3.16 12.79 7.97
CA GLN A 268 -1.94 12.07 8.32
C GLN A 268 -0.71 12.92 8.11
N TYR A 269 0.22 12.80 9.03
CA TYR A 269 1.62 13.21 8.87
C TYR A 269 2.51 11.98 8.84
N SER A 270 3.51 11.98 7.98
CA SER A 270 4.54 10.95 7.93
C SER A 270 5.92 11.60 7.76
N HIS A 271 6.88 11.13 8.54
CA HIS A 271 8.30 11.43 8.37
C HIS A 271 9.01 10.18 7.88
N GLN A 272 9.64 10.27 6.72
CA GLN A 272 10.40 9.17 6.12
C GLN A 272 11.87 9.55 6.05
N ALA A 273 12.72 8.64 6.49
CA ALA A 273 14.16 8.66 6.28
C ALA A 273 14.56 7.47 5.42
N SER A 274 15.15 7.75 4.27
CA SER A 274 15.63 6.72 3.32
C SER A 274 17.15 6.79 3.25
N ASP A 275 17.77 5.63 3.17
CA ASP A 275 19.20 5.45 3.03
C ASP A 275 19.51 4.37 2.00
N SER A 276 20.70 4.41 1.41
CA SER A 276 21.15 3.37 0.51
C SER A 276 22.61 3.01 0.74
N ASN A 277 23.01 1.90 0.17
CA ASN A 277 24.43 1.48 0.23
C ASN A 277 25.35 2.27 -0.73
N ILE A 278 24.82 3.28 -1.45
CA ILE A 278 25.62 4.23 -2.24
C ILE A 278 25.85 5.49 -1.39
N PRO A 279 27.11 5.87 -1.07
CA PRO A 279 27.39 7.04 -0.27
C PRO A 279 26.81 8.34 -0.85
N GLY A 280 26.25 9.19 0.00
CA GLY A 280 25.68 10.48 -0.39
C GLY A 280 24.26 10.41 -0.93
N THR A 281 23.59 9.27 -0.76
CA THR A 281 22.25 9.04 -1.27
C THR A 281 21.19 8.86 -0.18
N SER A 282 21.37 9.40 1.01
CA SER A 282 20.32 9.46 2.04
C SER A 282 19.39 10.66 1.81
N SER A 283 18.12 10.50 2.16
CA SER A 283 17.12 11.56 2.06
C SER A 283 16.10 11.49 3.18
N THR A 284 15.51 12.62 3.50
CA THR A 284 14.36 12.71 4.40
C THR A 284 13.19 13.38 3.70
N ASP A 285 11.99 13.05 4.10
CA ASP A 285 10.77 13.64 3.58
C ASP A 285 9.69 13.75 4.65
N ASN A 286 8.95 14.86 4.62
CA ASN A 286 7.77 15.05 5.45
C ASN A 286 6.55 15.13 4.54
N ILE A 287 5.59 14.26 4.78
CA ILE A 287 4.39 14.13 3.98
C ILE A 287 3.19 14.48 4.86
N TYR A 288 2.41 15.46 4.43
CA TYR A 288 1.16 15.85 5.06
C TYR A 288 0.03 15.51 4.11
N SER A 289 -0.98 14.80 4.57
CA SER A 289 -2.12 14.45 3.74
C SER A 289 -3.45 14.65 4.46
N ILE A 290 -4.46 14.98 3.67
CA ILE A 290 -5.85 15.01 4.10
C ILE A 290 -6.71 14.36 3.01
N GLY A 291 -7.71 13.59 3.42
CA GLY A 291 -8.56 12.86 2.49
C GLY A 291 -10.00 12.73 2.96
N LEU A 292 -10.85 12.45 2.00
CA LEU A 292 -12.24 12.05 2.20
C LEU A 292 -12.39 10.61 1.71
N ARG A 293 -12.96 9.75 2.53
CA ARG A 293 -13.16 8.33 2.23
C ARG A 293 -14.62 7.93 2.42
N TYR A 294 -15.11 7.15 1.49
CA TYR A 294 -16.37 6.43 1.57
C TYR A 294 -16.10 4.94 1.73
N SER A 295 -16.72 4.28 2.71
CA SER A 295 -16.54 2.85 3.00
C SER A 295 -17.90 2.19 3.20
N TYR A 296 -18.17 1.13 2.42
CA TYR A 296 -19.43 0.39 2.46
C TYR A 296 -19.21 -1.08 2.82
#